data_1554a7ecd6001df60276c2c4a42b95b4
#
_entry.id   1554a7ecd6001df60276c2c4a42b95b4
#
_cell.length_a   1.000
_cell.length_b   1.000
_cell.length_c   1.000
_cell.angle_alpha   90.00
_cell.angle_beta   90.00
_cell.angle_gamma   90.00
#
_symmetry.space_group_name_H-M   'P 1'
#
loop_
_entity.id
_entity.type
_entity.pdbx_description
1 polymer ?
#
loop_
_entity_poly.entity_id
_entity_poly.type
_entity_poly.pdbx_seq_one_letter_code
_entity_poly.pdbx_strand_id
1 'polypeptide(L)'
;RVLFRSIAHNVSIGKRNIFAAQAGIAGSSVTGEGCIFAGQAGVADHCRIGDRAVIGPQAGVQLRRVKADTVYFGTPAIEMEKMQKILPLFHRLPELLGRQNSEAAREQPPGEGAEAAGRSPDF
;
A
#
# COMPACT_ATOMS: atom_id res chain seq x y z
N ARG A 1 12.99 13.92 25.63
CA ARG A 1 13.54 13.06 24.56
C ARG A 1 12.80 13.39 23.28
N VAL A 2 13.46 14.09 22.37
CA VAL A 2 12.85 14.47 21.10
C VAL A 2 12.85 13.25 20.20
N LEU A 3 11.70 12.60 20.10
CA LEU A 3 11.44 11.62 19.06
C LEU A 3 10.93 12.39 17.84
N PHE A 4 11.64 12.29 16.73
CA PHE A 4 11.20 12.91 15.49
C PHE A 4 9.94 12.23 15.00
N ARG A 5 8.81 12.80 15.37
CA ARG A 5 7.49 12.47 14.84
C ARG A 5 6.95 13.71 14.17
N SER A 6 6.34 13.55 13.04
CA SER A 6 5.67 14.66 12.37
C SER A 6 4.18 14.40 12.33
N ILE A 7 3.45 15.14 13.14
CA ILE A 7 1.99 15.18 13.10
C ILE A 7 1.60 16.54 12.55
N ALA A 8 0.97 16.54 11.39
CA ALA A 8 0.59 17.76 10.70
C ALA A 8 -0.63 18.44 11.37
N HIS A 9 -1.00 19.59 10.87
CA HIS A 9 -2.13 20.37 11.36
C HIS A 9 -3.46 19.62 11.23
N ASN A 10 -4.39 19.93 12.12
CA ASN A 10 -5.76 19.43 12.11
C ASN A 10 -5.87 17.90 12.15
N VAL A 11 -4.90 17.22 12.78
CA VAL A 11 -4.92 15.77 13.02
C VAL A 11 -5.60 15.50 14.36
N SER A 12 -6.56 14.60 14.36
CA SER A 12 -7.22 14.12 15.57
C SER A 12 -6.72 12.72 15.90
N ILE A 13 -6.13 12.58 17.09
CA ILE A 13 -5.54 11.32 17.55
C ILE A 13 -6.35 10.79 18.74
N GLY A 14 -6.86 9.57 18.62
CA GLY A 14 -7.51 8.87 19.72
C GLY A 14 -6.54 8.49 20.84
N LYS A 15 -7.04 7.75 21.82
CA LYS A 15 -6.30 7.35 23.02
C LYS A 15 -5.38 6.15 22.74
N ARG A 16 -4.30 6.05 23.53
CA ARG A 16 -3.42 4.88 23.59
C ARG A 16 -2.78 4.50 22.24
N ASN A 17 -2.50 5.47 21.41
CA ASN A 17 -1.79 5.25 20.15
C ASN A 17 -0.28 5.25 20.36
N ILE A 18 0.42 4.38 19.65
CA ILE A 18 1.87 4.28 19.66
C ILE A 18 2.43 4.76 18.33
N PHE A 19 3.34 5.72 18.39
CA PHE A 19 4.06 6.22 17.23
C PHE A 19 5.54 5.94 17.41
N ALA A 20 6.12 5.10 16.59
CA ALA A 20 7.56 4.85 16.57
C ALA A 20 8.31 6.01 15.90
N ALA A 21 9.63 5.95 15.93
CA ALA A 21 10.48 7.00 15.36
C ALA A 21 10.21 7.21 13.87
N GLN A 22 10.24 8.45 13.43
CA GLN A 22 10.05 8.88 12.05
C GLN A 22 8.66 8.54 11.44
N ALA A 23 7.69 8.10 12.26
CA ALA A 23 6.32 7.98 11.80
C ALA A 23 5.71 9.37 11.55
N GLY A 24 4.99 9.52 10.45
CA GLY A 24 4.37 10.78 10.03
C GLY A 24 2.89 10.63 9.70
N ILE A 25 2.09 11.60 10.12
CA ILE A 25 0.67 11.70 9.75
C ILE A 25 0.44 13.05 9.09
N ALA A 26 -0.06 13.02 7.86
CA ALA A 26 -0.40 14.22 7.12
C ALA A 26 -1.71 14.86 7.60
N GLY A 27 -1.96 16.08 7.18
CA GLY A 27 -3.03 16.92 7.71
C GLY A 27 -4.44 16.35 7.59
N SER A 28 -5.28 16.75 8.52
CA SER A 28 -6.70 16.42 8.54
C SER A 28 -7.03 14.92 8.62
N SER A 29 -6.10 14.11 9.08
CA SER A 29 -6.33 12.69 9.33
C SER A 29 -6.84 12.44 10.74
N VAL A 30 -7.57 11.34 10.92
CA VAL A 30 -8.17 10.93 12.19
C VAL A 30 -7.72 9.52 12.52
N THR A 31 -7.23 9.31 13.72
CA THR A 31 -6.92 7.96 14.22
C THR A 31 -7.88 7.53 15.32
N GLY A 32 -8.25 6.28 15.33
CA GLY A 32 -8.97 5.66 16.43
C GLY A 32 -8.10 5.43 17.66
N GLU A 33 -8.50 4.52 18.51
CA GLU A 33 -7.80 4.14 19.75
C GLU A 33 -6.88 2.95 19.52
N GLY A 34 -5.78 2.90 20.27
CA GLY A 34 -4.90 1.73 20.34
C GLY A 34 -4.18 1.40 19.03
N CYS A 35 -4.05 2.34 18.13
CA CYS A 35 -3.33 2.16 16.88
C CYS A 35 -1.82 2.13 17.09
N ILE A 36 -1.11 1.39 16.25
CA ILE A 36 0.35 1.33 16.25
C ILE A 36 0.87 1.79 14.90
N PHE A 37 1.72 2.82 14.94
CA PHE A 37 2.43 3.32 13.76
C PHE A 37 3.90 2.96 13.93
N ALA A 38 4.35 1.95 13.22
CA ALA A 38 5.73 1.46 13.30
C ALA A 38 6.73 2.46 12.68
N GLY A 39 8.00 2.17 12.80
CA GLY A 39 9.06 3.08 12.36
C GLY A 39 8.94 3.48 10.89
N GLN A 40 9.07 4.75 10.60
CA GLN A 40 8.99 5.33 9.25
C GLN A 40 7.64 5.12 8.54
N ALA A 41 6.59 4.76 9.27
CA ALA A 41 5.24 4.68 8.70
C ALA A 41 4.75 6.07 8.31
N GLY A 42 4.15 6.19 7.14
CA GLY A 42 3.58 7.43 6.62
C GLY A 42 2.08 7.30 6.35
N VAL A 43 1.32 8.29 6.75
CA VAL A 43 -0.12 8.36 6.49
C VAL A 43 -0.42 9.61 5.69
N ALA A 44 -1.09 9.44 4.54
CA ALA A 44 -1.52 10.55 3.71
C ALA A 44 -2.61 11.39 4.39
N ASP A 45 -2.87 12.55 3.83
CA ASP A 45 -3.89 13.47 4.32
C ASP A 45 -5.32 12.89 4.22
N HIS A 46 -6.21 13.40 5.07
CA HIS A 46 -7.62 13.03 5.09
C HIS A 46 -7.89 11.52 5.21
N CYS A 47 -7.00 10.79 5.88
CA CYS A 47 -7.14 9.37 6.16
C CYS A 47 -7.88 9.13 7.48
N ARG A 48 -8.73 8.11 7.53
CA ARG A 48 -9.37 7.64 8.75
C ARG A 48 -8.83 6.27 9.13
N ILE A 49 -8.15 6.20 10.26
CA ILE A 49 -7.55 4.98 10.79
C ILE A 49 -8.48 4.37 11.84
N GLY A 50 -8.93 3.15 11.62
CA GLY A 50 -9.79 2.43 12.57
C GLY A 50 -9.07 2.03 13.84
N ASP A 51 -9.83 1.70 14.88
CA ASP A 51 -9.28 1.30 16.18
C ASP A 51 -8.36 0.08 16.08
N ARG A 52 -7.30 0.07 16.85
CA ARG A 52 -6.34 -1.04 16.92
C ARG A 52 -5.70 -1.43 15.59
N ALA A 53 -5.75 -0.55 14.61
CA ALA A 53 -5.04 -0.76 13.35
C ALA A 53 -3.52 -0.68 13.57
N VAL A 54 -2.79 -1.48 12.87
CA VAL A 54 -1.32 -1.48 12.88
C VAL A 54 -0.80 -1.07 11.51
N ILE A 55 -0.06 0.00 11.46
CA ILE A 55 0.65 0.43 10.26
C ILE A 55 2.10 -0.03 10.38
N GLY A 56 2.48 -0.98 9.54
CA GLY A 56 3.78 -1.63 9.59
C GLY A 56 4.96 -0.69 9.29
N PRO A 57 6.20 -1.12 9.53
CA PRO A 57 7.36 -0.29 9.29
C PRO A 57 7.49 0.08 7.81
N GLN A 58 7.85 1.32 7.54
CA GLN A 58 8.00 1.90 6.20
C GLN A 58 6.73 1.80 5.32
N ALA A 59 5.58 1.50 5.92
CA ALA A 59 4.32 1.45 5.18
C ALA A 59 3.84 2.86 4.82
N GLY A 60 3.38 3.01 3.59
CA GLY A 60 2.81 4.25 3.07
C GLY A 60 1.30 4.13 2.87
N VAL A 61 0.53 4.65 3.81
CA VAL A 61 -0.94 4.63 3.72
C VAL A 61 -1.41 5.77 2.82
N GLN A 62 -1.95 5.42 1.67
CA GLN A 62 -2.55 6.35 0.71
C GLN A 62 -4.08 6.17 0.61
N LEU A 63 -4.62 5.28 1.42
CA LEU A 63 -6.05 4.99 1.47
C LEU A 63 -6.80 6.03 2.30
N ARG A 64 -8.01 6.35 1.91
CA ARG A 64 -8.86 7.24 2.71
C ARG A 64 -9.37 6.59 4.00
N ARG A 65 -9.38 5.27 4.07
CA ARG A 65 -9.87 4.53 5.24
C ARG A 65 -9.03 3.27 5.47
N VAL A 66 -8.61 3.10 6.70
CA VAL A 66 -7.94 1.91 7.22
C VAL A 66 -8.90 1.22 8.20
N LYS A 67 -9.11 -0.07 8.01
CA LYS A 67 -10.02 -0.85 8.84
C LYS A 67 -9.48 -1.03 10.25
N ALA A 68 -10.39 -1.11 11.22
CA ALA A 68 -10.05 -1.49 12.60
C ALA A 68 -9.48 -2.91 12.66
N ASP A 69 -8.68 -3.17 13.69
CA ASP A 69 -8.14 -4.51 14.00
C ASP A 69 -7.38 -5.18 12.84
N THR A 70 -6.79 -4.41 11.96
CA THR A 70 -6.10 -4.89 10.75
C THR A 70 -4.68 -4.35 10.68
N VAL A 71 -3.77 -5.18 10.20
CA VAL A 71 -2.38 -4.80 9.94
C VAL A 71 -2.23 -4.43 8.46
N TYR A 72 -1.71 -3.22 8.21
CA TYR A 72 -1.37 -2.73 6.88
C TYR A 72 0.14 -2.71 6.69
N PHE A 73 0.59 -3.10 5.52
CA PHE A 73 2.01 -3.24 5.20
C PHE A 73 2.30 -2.85 3.76
N GLY A 74 3.49 -2.36 3.52
CA GLY A 74 3.98 -2.03 2.18
C GLY A 74 3.68 -0.60 1.74
N THR A 75 4.07 -0.29 0.51
CA THR A 75 3.84 1.01 -0.12
C THR A 75 3.37 0.79 -1.56
N PRO A 76 2.13 1.15 -1.91
CA PRO A 76 1.07 1.60 -1.01
C PRO A 76 0.67 0.51 0.00
N ALA A 77 0.37 0.91 1.24
CA ALA A 77 0.02 -0.04 2.30
C ALA A 77 -1.33 -0.71 2.03
N ILE A 78 -1.32 -2.02 2.06
CA ILE A 78 -2.49 -2.88 1.98
C ILE A 78 -2.52 -3.84 3.17
N GLU A 79 -3.58 -4.59 3.34
CA GLU A 79 -3.68 -5.61 4.37
C GLU A 79 -2.53 -6.62 4.25
N MET A 80 -1.91 -6.96 5.36
CA MET A 80 -0.70 -7.81 5.39
C MET A 80 -0.95 -9.17 4.75
N GLU A 81 -2.11 -9.79 4.96
CA GLU A 81 -2.45 -11.07 4.34
C GLU A 81 -2.41 -11.00 2.80
N LYS A 82 -2.90 -9.90 2.22
CA LYS A 82 -2.82 -9.68 0.79
C LYS A 82 -1.39 -9.47 0.32
N MET A 83 -0.63 -8.66 1.08
CA MET A 83 0.77 -8.39 0.75
C MET A 83 1.61 -9.66 0.79
N GLN A 84 1.41 -10.54 1.78
CA GLN A 84 2.12 -11.82 1.88
C GLN A 84 1.86 -12.75 0.68
N LYS A 85 0.70 -12.63 0.05
CA LYS A 85 0.38 -13.36 -1.18
C LYS A 85 1.01 -12.72 -2.42
N ILE A 86 1.15 -11.41 -2.42
CA ILE A 86 1.67 -10.63 -3.57
C ILE A 86 3.20 -10.66 -3.61
N LEU A 87 3.88 -10.48 -2.48
CA LEU A 87 5.35 -10.35 -2.44
C LEU A 87 6.10 -11.47 -3.14
N PRO A 88 5.78 -12.74 -2.96
CA PRO A 88 6.45 -13.82 -3.71
C PRO A 88 6.23 -13.72 -5.22
N LEU A 89 5.10 -13.15 -5.65
CA LEU A 89 4.78 -12.99 -7.07
C LEU A 89 5.61 -11.90 -7.74
N PHE A 90 6.08 -10.89 -7.01
CA PHE A 90 6.95 -9.84 -7.57
C PHE A 90 8.22 -10.43 -8.19
N HIS A 91 8.85 -11.36 -7.52
CA HIS A 91 10.05 -12.02 -8.03
C HIS A 91 9.77 -12.94 -9.23
N ARG A 92 8.54 -13.41 -9.36
CA ARG A 92 8.09 -14.29 -10.43
C ARG A 92 7.37 -13.58 -11.57
N LEU A 93 7.16 -12.27 -11.47
CA LEU A 93 6.43 -11.51 -12.48
C LEU A 93 6.98 -11.69 -13.90
N PRO A 94 8.31 -11.62 -14.16
CA PRO A 94 8.82 -11.82 -15.50
C PRO A 94 8.49 -13.21 -16.07
N GLU A 95 8.56 -14.25 -15.23
CA GLU A 95 8.22 -15.63 -15.61
C GLU A 95 6.71 -15.77 -15.89
N LEU A 96 5.87 -15.23 -15.02
CA LEU A 96 4.42 -15.31 -15.17
C LEU A 96 3.92 -14.56 -16.41
N LEU A 97 4.46 -13.39 -16.68
CA LEU A 97 4.17 -12.61 -17.89
C LEU A 97 4.64 -13.33 -19.16
N GLY A 98 5.82 -13.98 -19.10
CA GLY A 98 6.33 -14.78 -20.22
C GLY A 98 5.41 -15.95 -20.56
N ARG A 99 4.90 -16.66 -19.56
CA ARG A 99 3.92 -17.74 -19.75
C ARG A 99 2.62 -17.25 -20.39
N GLN A 100 2.07 -16.17 -19.86
CA GLN A 100 0.83 -15.60 -20.36
C GLN A 100 0.94 -15.14 -21.82
N ASN A 101 2.04 -14.53 -22.19
CA ASN A 101 2.32 -14.14 -23.56
C ASN A 101 2.47 -15.36 -24.51
N SER A 102 3.08 -16.45 -24.02
CA SER A 102 3.22 -17.68 -24.79
C SER A 102 1.88 -18.38 -25.02
N GLU A 103 1.01 -18.40 -24.02
CA GLU A 103 -0.34 -18.95 -24.12
C GLU A 103 -1.21 -18.13 -25.08
N ALA A 104 -1.19 -16.80 -24.94
CA ALA A 104 -1.90 -15.88 -25.83
C ALA A 104 -1.46 -16.03 -27.30
N ALA A 105 -0.15 -16.23 -27.54
CA ALA A 105 0.39 -16.45 -28.87
C ALA A 105 -0.04 -17.80 -29.47
N ARG A 106 -0.32 -18.81 -28.65
CA ARG A 106 -0.82 -20.11 -29.10
C ARG A 106 -2.32 -20.12 -29.42
N GLU A 107 -3.09 -19.24 -28.79
CA GLU A 107 -4.54 -19.12 -28.96
C GLU A 107 -4.93 -18.19 -30.11
N GLN A 108 -4.01 -17.39 -30.65
CA GLN A 108 -4.28 -16.53 -31.81
C GLN A 108 -4.35 -17.36 -33.11
N PRO A 109 -5.43 -17.24 -33.87
CA PRO A 109 -5.52 -17.84 -35.19
C PRO A 109 -4.46 -17.26 -36.14
N PRO A 110 -3.90 -18.05 -37.05
CA PRO A 110 -2.90 -17.56 -37.98
C PRO A 110 -3.50 -16.49 -38.90
N GLY A 111 -3.08 -15.25 -38.75
CA GLY A 111 -3.45 -14.13 -39.62
C GLY A 111 -3.82 -12.81 -38.93
N GLU A 112 -4.08 -12.77 -37.64
CA GLU A 112 -4.48 -11.51 -36.94
C GLU A 112 -3.33 -10.77 -36.23
N GLY A 113 -2.11 -11.26 -36.28
CA GLY A 113 -0.98 -10.73 -35.50
C GLY A 113 -0.26 -9.50 -36.09
N ALA A 114 -0.62 -9.01 -37.28
CA ALA A 114 0.15 -7.99 -37.98
C ALA A 114 -0.29 -6.54 -37.69
N GLU A 115 -1.49 -6.31 -37.18
CA GLU A 115 -2.02 -4.94 -36.95
C GLU A 115 -1.90 -4.41 -35.51
N ALA A 116 -1.59 -5.25 -34.54
CA ALA A 116 -1.54 -4.86 -33.12
C ALA A 116 -0.16 -4.33 -32.67
N ALA A 117 0.87 -4.39 -33.48
CA ALA A 117 2.24 -4.02 -33.12
C ALA A 117 2.56 -2.51 -33.18
N GLY A 118 1.59 -1.65 -33.50
CA GLY A 118 1.81 -0.23 -33.79
C GLY A 118 1.37 0.78 -32.73
N ARG A 119 0.84 0.38 -31.59
CA ARG A 119 0.42 1.32 -30.54
C ARG A 119 1.24 1.12 -29.28
N SER A 120 2.17 2.07 -29.05
CA SER A 120 2.74 2.29 -27.72
C SER A 120 1.63 2.71 -26.77
N PRO A 121 1.57 2.19 -25.56
CA PRO A 121 0.69 2.75 -24.55
C PRO A 121 1.18 4.17 -24.24
N ASP A 122 0.31 5.14 -24.43
CA ASP A 122 0.54 6.51 -23.98
C ASP A 122 0.45 6.52 -22.45
N PHE A 123 1.58 6.80 -21.83
CA PHE A 123 1.69 7.14 -20.42
C PHE A 123 1.65 8.63 -20.24
#